data_ac5024fef5a8dc74c2c55ef4ee347e72
#
_entry.id   ac5024fef5a8dc74c2c55ef4ee347e72
#
_cell.length_a   1.000
_cell.length_b   1.000
_cell.length_c   1.000
_cell.angle_alpha   90.00
_cell.angle_beta   90.00
_cell.angle_gamma   90.00
#
_symmetry.space_group_name_H-M   'P 1'
#
loop_
_entity.id
_entity.type
_entity.pdbx_description
1 polymer ?
#
loop_
_entity_poly.entity_id
_entity_poly.type
_entity_poly.pdbx_seq_one_letter_code
_entity_poly.pdbx_strand_id
1 'polypeptide(L)'
;AECLEKIQALLPDLPIPVAPRFCTKIREVERYMILCNAPFVLKTPYSSSGRGLLWVEKRKPDTKTKNWIEGAFNKQGMISIESGLDKVQDFAMEFYSDGQGTVRYEGLSVFNTEERGSYTGNILEEQSTMLSRITRFTGEETYSRIQEAVRSVLQEVYGSTYAGCIGVDMLAYRQKDGSFAIHPCIEINMR
;
A
#
# COMPACT_ATOMS: atom_id res chain seq x y z
N ALA A 1 -1.42 8.28 -1.41
CA ALA A 1 -2.39 8.78 -0.43
C ALA A 1 -3.74 9.03 -1.08
N GLU A 2 -3.84 9.97 -2.04
CA GLU A 2 -5.10 10.38 -2.66
C GLU A 2 -5.97 9.20 -3.17
N CYS A 3 -5.41 8.28 -3.94
CA CYS A 3 -6.16 7.11 -4.42
C CYS A 3 -6.69 6.24 -3.26
N LEU A 4 -5.89 6.05 -2.20
CA LEU A 4 -6.34 5.29 -1.04
C LEU A 4 -7.51 6.00 -0.32
N GLU A 5 -7.46 7.31 -0.17
CA GLU A 5 -8.56 8.11 0.42
C GLU A 5 -9.85 8.00 -0.41
N LYS A 6 -9.73 8.03 -1.75
CA LYS A 6 -10.87 7.83 -2.66
C LYS A 6 -11.45 6.40 -2.54
N ILE A 7 -10.58 5.37 -2.45
CA ILE A 7 -11.01 3.98 -2.24
C ILE A 7 -11.73 3.83 -0.90
N GLN A 8 -11.20 4.44 0.18
CA GLN A 8 -11.85 4.44 1.49
C GLN A 8 -13.25 5.07 1.45
N ALA A 9 -13.40 6.18 0.71
CA ALA A 9 -14.70 6.84 0.55
C ALA A 9 -15.75 5.96 -0.18
N LEU A 10 -15.31 5.08 -1.09
CA LEU A 10 -16.16 4.11 -1.78
C LEU A 10 -16.50 2.87 -0.93
N LEU A 11 -15.67 2.56 0.07
CA LEU A 11 -15.75 1.36 0.90
C LEU A 11 -15.74 1.71 2.40
N PRO A 12 -16.65 2.54 2.90
CA PRO A 12 -16.60 3.08 4.27
C PRO A 12 -16.84 2.02 5.35
N ASP A 13 -17.38 0.87 5.01
CA ASP A 13 -17.65 -0.27 5.89
C ASP A 13 -16.46 -1.24 6.00
N LEU A 14 -15.45 -1.12 5.14
CA LEU A 14 -14.27 -1.98 5.20
C LEU A 14 -13.18 -1.37 6.09
N PRO A 15 -12.42 -2.21 6.83
CA PRO A 15 -11.35 -1.77 7.73
C PRO A 15 -10.07 -1.42 6.95
N ILE A 16 -10.15 -0.42 6.07
CA ILE A 16 -9.00 0.04 5.29
C ILE A 16 -8.14 0.96 6.17
N PRO A 17 -6.82 0.74 6.22
CA PRO A 17 -5.90 1.57 6.99
C PRO A 17 -5.91 3.03 6.55
N VAL A 18 -5.67 3.92 7.50
CA VAL A 18 -5.56 5.37 7.22
C VAL A 18 -4.44 5.63 6.23
N ALA A 19 -4.68 6.52 5.28
CA ALA A 19 -3.70 6.90 4.27
C ALA A 19 -2.38 7.42 4.91
N PRO A 20 -1.24 7.14 4.27
CA PRO A 20 0.06 7.58 4.76
C PRO A 20 0.12 9.11 4.86
N ARG A 21 0.75 9.60 5.93
CA ARG A 21 0.97 11.02 6.12
C ARG A 21 2.33 11.42 5.57
N PHE A 22 2.36 12.41 4.70
CA PHE A 22 3.60 13.00 4.21
C PHE A 22 4.08 14.08 5.20
N CYS A 23 5.37 14.01 5.55
CA CYS A 23 6.02 14.88 6.50
C CYS A 23 7.28 15.50 5.86
N THR A 24 7.50 16.80 6.12
CA THR A 24 8.69 17.56 5.68
C THR A 24 9.56 18.00 6.86
N LYS A 25 9.05 17.81 8.09
CA LYS A 25 9.74 18.19 9.33
C LYS A 25 9.66 17.06 10.34
N ILE A 26 10.74 16.87 11.10
CA ILE A 26 10.82 15.84 12.13
C ILE A 26 9.70 15.96 13.18
N ARG A 27 9.27 17.18 13.54
CA ARG A 27 8.19 17.40 14.50
C ARG A 27 6.84 16.84 14.04
N GLU A 28 6.61 16.77 12.72
CA GLU A 28 5.39 16.20 12.16
C GLU A 28 5.41 14.67 12.32
N VAL A 29 6.57 14.04 12.10
CA VAL A 29 6.78 12.61 12.33
C VAL A 29 6.59 12.27 13.81
N GLU A 30 7.23 13.01 14.71
CA GLU A 30 7.12 12.82 16.16
C GLU A 30 5.66 12.97 16.63
N ARG A 31 4.92 13.97 16.10
CA ARG A 31 3.50 14.16 16.41
C ARG A 31 2.66 12.96 15.95
N TYR A 32 2.89 12.45 14.75
CA TYR A 32 2.17 11.27 14.25
C TYR A 32 2.45 10.05 15.14
N MET A 33 3.70 9.80 15.49
CA MET A 33 4.10 8.68 16.34
C MET A 33 3.51 8.75 17.76
N ILE A 34 3.24 9.93 18.28
CA ILE A 34 2.57 10.12 19.58
C ILE A 34 1.07 9.81 19.46
N LEU A 35 0.43 10.24 18.38
CA LEU A 35 -1.02 10.12 18.19
C LEU A 35 -1.45 8.71 17.73
N CYS A 36 -0.58 7.98 17.06
CA CYS A 36 -0.86 6.66 16.51
C CYS A 36 -0.14 5.56 17.30
N ASN A 37 -0.53 4.30 17.05
CA ASN A 37 0.09 3.14 17.69
C ASN A 37 1.21 2.59 16.81
N ALA A 38 2.36 2.28 17.44
CA ALA A 38 3.42 1.51 16.81
C ALA A 38 2.99 0.06 16.50
N PRO A 39 3.64 -0.65 15.57
CA PRO A 39 4.79 -0.19 14.79
C PRO A 39 4.44 0.83 13.70
N PHE A 40 5.47 1.53 13.20
CA PHE A 40 5.34 2.48 12.09
C PHE A 40 6.26 2.09 10.95
N VAL A 41 5.86 2.42 9.72
CA VAL A 41 6.69 2.34 8.52
C VAL A 41 6.92 3.74 7.99
N LEU A 42 8.19 4.14 7.91
CA LEU A 42 8.61 5.37 7.25
C LEU A 42 9.12 5.01 5.85
N LYS A 43 8.71 5.78 4.85
CA LYS A 43 9.12 5.54 3.46
C LYS A 43 9.66 6.82 2.83
N THR A 44 10.74 6.68 2.05
CA THR A 44 11.20 7.76 1.16
C THR A 44 10.39 7.73 -0.13
N PRO A 45 10.00 8.90 -0.71
CA PRO A 45 9.15 8.98 -1.90
C PRO A 45 9.70 8.25 -3.13
N TYR A 46 11.01 8.35 -3.32
CA TYR A 46 11.69 7.78 -4.48
C TYR A 46 12.63 6.67 -4.02
N SER A 47 12.12 5.46 -3.97
CA SER A 47 12.89 4.27 -3.64
C SER A 47 12.32 3.07 -4.39
N SER A 48 13.11 2.02 -4.50
CA SER A 48 12.70 0.77 -5.12
C SER A 48 13.12 -0.42 -4.27
N SER A 49 12.36 -1.51 -4.38
CA SER A 49 12.70 -2.81 -3.76
C SER A 49 12.96 -2.74 -2.25
N GLY A 50 12.17 -1.96 -1.53
CA GLY A 50 12.23 -1.88 -0.05
C GLY A 50 13.42 -1.08 0.53
N ARG A 51 14.30 -0.52 -0.30
CA ARG A 51 15.51 0.19 0.17
C ARG A 51 15.23 1.49 0.93
N GLY A 52 14.11 2.10 0.70
CA GLY A 52 13.68 3.37 1.33
C GLY A 52 12.75 3.19 2.52
N LEU A 53 12.70 2.00 3.13
CA LEU A 53 11.83 1.69 4.26
C LEU A 53 12.59 1.69 5.58
N LEU A 54 11.98 2.26 6.61
CA LEU A 54 12.43 2.14 7.99
C LEU A 54 11.26 1.75 8.89
N TRP A 55 11.38 0.59 9.55
CA TRP A 55 10.45 0.13 10.56
C TRP A 55 10.82 0.70 11.93
N VAL A 56 9.84 1.22 12.65
CA VAL A 56 10.01 1.85 13.97
C VAL A 56 9.00 1.29 14.96
N GLU A 57 9.51 0.56 15.95
CA GLU A 57 8.71 -0.12 16.99
C GLU A 57 8.27 0.81 18.13
N LYS A 58 8.91 1.97 18.26
CA LYS A 58 8.72 2.87 19.39
C LYS A 58 7.94 4.11 19.01
N ARG A 59 7.14 4.62 19.94
CA ARG A 59 6.38 5.88 19.79
C ARG A 59 7.25 7.15 19.76
N LYS A 60 8.54 7.03 20.08
CA LYS A 60 9.49 8.15 19.98
C LYS A 60 10.69 7.68 19.16
N PRO A 61 11.12 8.47 18.17
CA PRO A 61 12.29 8.13 17.39
C PRO A 61 13.55 8.21 18.26
N ASP A 62 14.36 7.17 18.22
CA ASP A 62 15.71 7.18 18.78
C ASP A 62 16.69 7.95 17.88
N THR A 63 17.94 8.10 18.30
CA THR A 63 18.95 8.84 17.52
C THR A 63 19.16 8.25 16.13
N LYS A 64 19.14 6.92 15.97
CA LYS A 64 19.29 6.26 14.66
C LYS A 64 18.14 6.60 13.73
N THR A 65 16.92 6.54 14.23
CA THR A 65 15.70 6.90 13.50
C THR A 65 15.72 8.38 13.10
N LYS A 66 16.13 9.28 14.01
CA LYS A 66 16.25 10.73 13.71
C LYS A 66 17.26 10.99 12.60
N ASN A 67 18.44 10.39 12.68
CA ASN A 67 19.47 10.54 11.65
C ASN A 67 19.00 10.02 10.29
N TRP A 68 18.25 8.92 10.25
CA TRP A 68 17.66 8.41 9.00
C TRP A 68 16.63 9.40 8.42
N ILE A 69 15.73 9.94 9.26
CA ILE A 69 14.73 10.94 8.86
C ILE A 69 15.39 12.19 8.30
N GLU A 70 16.39 12.73 8.99
CA GLU A 70 17.13 13.91 8.53
C GLU A 70 17.86 13.63 7.22
N GLY A 71 18.49 12.48 7.08
CA GLY A 71 19.12 12.03 5.83
C GLY A 71 18.12 11.92 4.66
N ALA A 72 16.91 11.43 4.93
CA ALA A 72 15.84 11.34 3.95
C ALA A 72 15.32 12.72 3.55
N PHE A 73 15.10 13.64 4.50
CA PHE A 73 14.73 15.03 4.21
C PHE A 73 15.77 15.75 3.37
N ASN A 74 17.06 15.60 3.72
CA ASN A 74 18.15 16.22 2.96
C ASN A 74 18.24 15.71 1.50
N LYS A 75 17.91 14.43 1.26
CA LYS A 75 17.98 13.82 -0.07
C LYS A 75 16.72 14.01 -0.90
N GLN A 76 15.57 13.95 -0.30
CA GLN A 76 14.29 13.85 -1.02
C GLN A 76 13.22 14.85 -0.55
N GLY A 77 13.51 15.69 0.46
CA GLY A 77 12.64 16.75 0.93
C GLY A 77 11.50 16.30 1.83
N MET A 78 11.07 15.04 1.75
CA MET A 78 9.96 14.52 2.53
C MET A 78 10.09 13.02 2.79
N ILE A 79 9.28 12.52 3.72
CA ILE A 79 9.01 11.10 3.93
C ILE A 79 7.51 10.87 4.11
N SER A 80 7.02 9.67 3.89
CA SER A 80 5.71 9.26 4.39
C SER A 80 5.86 8.43 5.67
N ILE A 81 4.83 8.50 6.53
CA ILE A 81 4.70 7.66 7.72
C ILE A 81 3.31 7.05 7.75
N GLU A 82 3.24 5.78 8.05
CA GLU A 82 2.02 5.01 8.19
C GLU A 82 2.13 3.98 9.33
N SER A 83 1.01 3.41 9.76
CA SER A 83 0.99 2.30 10.72
C SER A 83 1.53 1.03 10.06
N GLY A 84 2.41 0.32 10.76
CA GLY A 84 2.84 -1.01 10.38
C GLY A 84 1.70 -2.02 10.57
N LEU A 85 1.53 -2.91 9.61
CA LEU A 85 0.49 -3.93 9.60
C LEU A 85 1.09 -5.32 9.82
N ASP A 86 0.33 -6.21 10.46
CA ASP A 86 0.67 -7.64 10.58
C ASP A 86 0.39 -8.33 9.25
N LYS A 87 1.35 -8.19 8.33
CA LYS A 87 1.26 -8.67 6.96
C LYS A 87 1.15 -10.20 6.91
N VAL A 88 0.25 -10.69 6.08
CA VAL A 88 0.05 -12.12 5.82
C VAL A 88 0.40 -12.50 4.38
N GLN A 89 0.00 -11.70 3.40
CA GLN A 89 0.27 -11.98 1.98
C GLN A 89 0.36 -10.68 1.18
N ASP A 90 1.41 -10.53 0.40
CA ASP A 90 1.54 -9.48 -0.61
C ASP A 90 0.92 -9.94 -1.94
N PHE A 91 0.24 -9.03 -2.63
CA PHE A 91 -0.31 -9.25 -3.97
C PHE A 91 -0.51 -7.92 -4.70
N ALA A 92 -0.74 -7.98 -6.00
CA ALA A 92 -1.11 -6.83 -6.80
C ALA A 92 -2.32 -7.14 -7.66
N MET A 93 -3.16 -6.14 -7.89
CA MET A 93 -4.13 -6.14 -8.96
C MET A 93 -3.54 -5.42 -10.16
N GLU A 94 -3.59 -6.06 -11.33
CA GLU A 94 -3.06 -5.52 -12.58
C GLU A 94 -4.21 -4.96 -13.41
N PHE A 95 -4.03 -3.76 -13.93
CA PHE A 95 -4.99 -3.04 -14.75
C PHE A 95 -4.33 -2.54 -16.03
N TYR A 96 -5.14 -2.23 -17.02
CA TYR A 96 -4.73 -1.55 -18.22
C TYR A 96 -5.61 -0.33 -18.47
N SER A 97 -4.97 0.82 -18.67
CA SER A 97 -5.63 2.06 -19.08
C SER A 97 -5.41 2.30 -20.58
N ASP A 98 -6.46 2.63 -21.31
CA ASP A 98 -6.38 2.97 -22.73
C ASP A 98 -5.99 4.44 -23.00
N GLY A 99 -5.91 5.27 -21.93
CA GLY A 99 -5.67 6.70 -22.05
C GLY A 99 -6.84 7.51 -22.61
N GLN A 100 -7.98 6.87 -22.85
CA GLN A 100 -9.20 7.47 -23.41
C GLN A 100 -10.39 7.45 -22.44
N GLY A 101 -10.10 7.18 -21.17
CA GLY A 101 -11.09 7.17 -20.10
C GLY A 101 -11.51 5.79 -19.62
N THR A 102 -10.91 4.70 -20.13
CA THR A 102 -11.27 3.34 -19.72
C THR A 102 -10.11 2.66 -19.01
N VAL A 103 -10.40 2.07 -17.86
CA VAL A 103 -9.47 1.21 -17.13
C VAL A 103 -10.10 -0.17 -16.92
N ARG A 104 -9.40 -1.23 -17.36
CA ARG A 104 -9.83 -2.62 -17.23
C ARG A 104 -8.95 -3.35 -16.24
N TYR A 105 -9.54 -4.28 -15.50
CA TYR A 105 -8.82 -5.25 -14.70
C TYR A 105 -8.27 -6.35 -15.60
N GLU A 106 -6.99 -6.69 -15.46
CA GLU A 106 -6.30 -7.69 -16.30
C GLU A 106 -5.94 -8.95 -15.54
N GLY A 107 -5.78 -8.86 -14.22
CA GLY A 107 -5.44 -10.04 -13.42
C GLY A 107 -4.87 -9.75 -12.04
N LEU A 108 -4.51 -10.83 -11.37
CA LEU A 108 -3.94 -10.86 -10.03
C LEU A 108 -2.50 -11.37 -10.10
N SER A 109 -1.61 -10.73 -9.38
CA SER A 109 -0.24 -11.17 -9.16
C SER A 109 -0.02 -11.41 -7.66
N VAL A 110 0.47 -12.57 -7.28
CA VAL A 110 0.80 -12.89 -5.88
C VAL A 110 2.31 -12.99 -5.77
N PHE A 111 2.87 -12.31 -4.80
CA PHE A 111 4.32 -12.26 -4.61
C PHE A 111 4.70 -12.33 -3.13
N ASN A 112 5.97 -12.55 -2.89
CA ASN A 112 6.53 -12.58 -1.56
C ASN A 112 7.54 -11.44 -1.38
N THR A 113 7.56 -10.89 -0.16
CA THR A 113 8.59 -9.96 0.28
C THR A 113 9.16 -10.46 1.61
N GLU A 114 10.40 -10.12 1.91
CA GLU A 114 10.99 -10.31 3.24
C GLU A 114 10.25 -9.45 4.29
N GLU A 115 10.50 -9.70 5.56
CA GLU A 115 9.90 -8.94 6.69
C GLU A 115 10.05 -7.42 6.55
N ARG A 116 11.13 -6.97 5.92
CA ARG A 116 11.41 -5.54 5.71
C ARG A 116 10.94 -4.98 4.37
N GLY A 117 10.18 -5.76 3.58
CA GLY A 117 9.56 -5.33 2.33
C GLY A 117 10.41 -5.52 1.07
N SER A 118 11.57 -6.20 1.15
CA SER A 118 12.35 -6.53 -0.04
C SER A 118 11.68 -7.63 -0.84
N TYR A 119 11.42 -7.39 -2.14
CA TYR A 119 10.80 -8.36 -3.04
C TYR A 119 11.69 -9.60 -3.23
N THR A 120 11.10 -10.80 -3.12
CA THR A 120 11.80 -12.08 -3.26
C THR A 120 11.35 -12.93 -4.46
N GLY A 121 10.16 -12.69 -5.00
CA GLY A 121 9.68 -13.36 -6.21
C GLY A 121 8.16 -13.47 -6.32
N ASN A 122 7.69 -13.71 -7.53
CA ASN A 122 6.28 -13.99 -7.82
C ASN A 122 5.95 -15.46 -7.68
N ILE A 123 4.70 -15.74 -7.33
CA ILE A 123 4.08 -17.05 -7.40
C ILE A 123 3.48 -17.20 -8.81
N LEU A 124 3.90 -18.22 -9.54
CA LEU A 124 3.39 -18.51 -10.88
C LEU A 124 2.37 -19.66 -10.79
N GLU A 125 1.10 -19.30 -10.76
CA GLU A 125 -0.03 -20.21 -10.70
C GLU A 125 -1.16 -19.70 -11.60
N GLU A 126 -2.20 -20.51 -11.80
CA GLU A 126 -3.41 -20.10 -12.49
C GLU A 126 -4.14 -18.99 -11.71
N GLN A 127 -4.79 -18.08 -12.43
CA GLN A 127 -5.52 -16.94 -11.84
C GLN A 127 -6.58 -17.38 -10.82
N SER A 128 -7.28 -18.48 -11.07
CA SER A 128 -8.25 -19.07 -10.14
C SER A 128 -7.63 -19.50 -8.81
N THR A 129 -6.43 -20.10 -8.87
CA THR A 129 -5.68 -20.52 -7.68
C THR A 129 -5.18 -19.30 -6.88
N MET A 130 -4.60 -18.31 -7.57
CA MET A 130 -4.18 -17.06 -6.94
C MET A 130 -5.35 -16.32 -6.30
N LEU A 131 -6.50 -16.26 -6.98
CA LEU A 131 -7.72 -15.66 -6.44
C LEU A 131 -8.16 -16.38 -5.14
N SER A 132 -8.21 -17.70 -5.14
CA SER A 132 -8.57 -18.49 -3.96
C SER A 132 -7.60 -18.26 -2.78
N ARG A 133 -6.31 -18.02 -3.05
CA ARG A 133 -5.33 -17.65 -2.01
C ARG A 133 -5.66 -16.34 -1.32
N ILE A 134 -6.17 -15.36 -2.05
CA ILE A 134 -6.47 -14.03 -1.50
C ILE A 134 -7.87 -14.00 -0.89
N THR A 135 -8.87 -14.55 -1.58
CA THR A 135 -10.26 -14.50 -1.10
C THR A 135 -10.50 -15.33 0.17
N ARG A 136 -9.62 -16.29 0.49
CA ARG A 136 -9.68 -17.02 1.77
C ARG A 136 -9.56 -16.10 3.00
N PHE A 137 -9.00 -14.91 2.87
CA PHE A 137 -8.83 -13.98 3.98
C PHE A 137 -10.08 -13.15 4.24
N THR A 138 -10.73 -12.65 3.19
CA THR A 138 -11.84 -11.68 3.32
C THR A 138 -13.11 -12.07 2.55
N GLY A 139 -13.09 -13.17 1.80
CA GLY A 139 -14.19 -13.61 0.94
C GLY A 139 -14.15 -12.96 -0.45
N GLU A 140 -14.84 -13.60 -1.40
CA GLU A 140 -14.90 -13.15 -2.80
C GLU A 140 -15.66 -11.83 -2.98
N GLU A 141 -16.71 -11.62 -2.20
CA GLU A 141 -17.51 -10.40 -2.25
C GLU A 141 -16.65 -9.17 -1.89
N THR A 142 -15.91 -9.25 -0.78
CA THR A 142 -15.02 -8.16 -0.34
C THR A 142 -13.93 -7.89 -1.36
N TYR A 143 -13.33 -8.96 -1.92
CA TYR A 143 -12.31 -8.83 -2.97
C TYR A 143 -12.89 -8.12 -4.21
N SER A 144 -14.06 -8.53 -4.71
CA SER A 144 -14.71 -7.93 -5.87
C SER A 144 -15.07 -6.47 -5.66
N ARG A 145 -15.55 -6.11 -4.47
CA ARG A 145 -15.83 -4.71 -4.09
C ARG A 145 -14.56 -3.85 -4.10
N ILE A 146 -13.46 -4.38 -3.56
CA ILE A 146 -12.15 -3.69 -3.58
C ILE A 146 -11.66 -3.52 -5.03
N GLN A 147 -11.74 -4.58 -5.85
CA GLN A 147 -11.33 -4.53 -7.25
C GLN A 147 -12.09 -3.43 -8.01
N GLU A 148 -13.41 -3.36 -7.86
CA GLU A 148 -14.21 -2.36 -8.54
C GLU A 148 -13.96 -0.93 -8.03
N ALA A 149 -13.77 -0.74 -6.73
CA ALA A 149 -13.42 0.55 -6.16
C ALA A 149 -12.04 1.04 -6.67
N VAL A 150 -11.05 0.15 -6.70
CA VAL A 150 -9.71 0.46 -7.24
C VAL A 150 -9.80 0.80 -8.72
N ARG A 151 -10.48 -0.02 -9.53
CA ARG A 151 -10.69 0.24 -10.95
C ARG A 151 -11.32 1.61 -11.19
N SER A 152 -12.37 1.94 -10.43
CA SER A 152 -13.09 3.22 -10.56
C SER A 152 -12.20 4.41 -10.21
N VAL A 153 -11.41 4.31 -9.14
CA VAL A 153 -10.46 5.36 -8.75
C VAL A 153 -9.34 5.53 -9.77
N LEU A 154 -8.79 4.43 -10.29
CA LEU A 154 -7.77 4.49 -11.34
C LEU A 154 -8.31 5.12 -12.62
N GLN A 155 -9.55 4.80 -12.98
CA GLN A 155 -10.22 5.39 -14.15
C GLN A 155 -10.45 6.90 -13.97
N GLU A 156 -10.88 7.34 -12.79
CA GLU A 156 -11.06 8.76 -12.48
C GLU A 156 -9.73 9.53 -12.53
N VAL A 157 -8.68 8.98 -11.93
CA VAL A 157 -7.41 9.70 -11.74
C VAL A 157 -6.50 9.60 -12.96
N TYR A 158 -6.44 8.45 -13.62
CA TYR A 158 -5.45 8.15 -14.66
C TYR A 158 -6.06 7.79 -16.02
N GLY A 159 -7.35 7.46 -16.10
CA GLY A 159 -7.97 6.92 -17.30
C GLY A 159 -7.80 7.77 -18.56
N SER A 160 -7.77 9.10 -18.44
CA SER A 160 -7.59 10.02 -19.57
C SER A 160 -6.18 10.61 -19.67
N THR A 161 -5.29 10.30 -18.72
CA THR A 161 -3.95 10.91 -18.64
C THR A 161 -2.81 9.93 -18.80
N TYR A 162 -3.09 8.64 -18.71
CA TYR A 162 -2.10 7.57 -18.82
C TYR A 162 -2.64 6.41 -19.67
N ALA A 163 -1.83 5.93 -20.61
CA ALA A 163 -2.10 4.72 -21.39
C ALA A 163 -1.00 3.68 -21.10
N GLY A 164 -1.40 2.49 -20.63
CA GLY A 164 -0.47 1.42 -20.29
C GLY A 164 -0.91 0.57 -19.11
N CYS A 165 -0.01 -0.30 -18.65
CA CYS A 165 -0.25 -1.18 -17.51
C CYS A 165 -0.11 -0.42 -16.19
N ILE A 166 -1.00 -0.69 -15.24
CA ILE A 166 -1.01 -0.13 -13.90
C ILE A 166 -1.09 -1.30 -12.91
N GLY A 167 -0.02 -1.52 -12.15
CA GLY A 167 -0.02 -2.46 -11.03
C GLY A 167 -0.36 -1.74 -9.73
N VAL A 168 -1.29 -2.26 -8.94
CA VAL A 168 -1.61 -1.72 -7.60
C VAL A 168 -1.20 -2.74 -6.55
N ASP A 169 -0.11 -2.46 -5.85
CA ASP A 169 0.38 -3.31 -4.78
C ASP A 169 -0.54 -3.21 -3.56
N MET A 170 -0.87 -4.36 -3.03
CA MET A 170 -1.81 -4.58 -1.94
C MET A 170 -1.23 -5.56 -0.93
N LEU A 171 -1.82 -5.64 0.25
CA LEU A 171 -1.53 -6.72 1.17
C LEU A 171 -2.75 -7.17 1.95
N ALA A 172 -2.83 -8.48 2.20
CA ALA A 172 -3.69 -9.02 3.25
C ALA A 172 -2.95 -8.97 4.58
N TYR A 173 -3.63 -8.51 5.63
CA TYR A 173 -3.06 -8.37 6.97
C TYR A 173 -4.02 -8.87 8.04
N ARG A 174 -3.47 -9.24 9.19
CA ARG A 174 -4.24 -9.64 10.36
C ARG A 174 -4.53 -8.41 11.22
N GLN A 175 -5.77 -8.24 11.62
CA GLN A 175 -6.21 -7.22 12.56
C GLN A 175 -5.96 -7.67 14.02
N LYS A 176 -6.09 -6.74 14.97
CA LYS A 176 -5.86 -7.01 16.40
C LYS A 176 -6.85 -8.00 17.00
N ASP A 177 -8.05 -8.10 16.45
CA ASP A 177 -9.09 -9.06 16.85
C ASP A 177 -8.90 -10.45 16.22
N GLY A 178 -7.87 -10.65 15.39
CA GLY A 178 -7.56 -11.88 14.69
C GLY A 178 -8.24 -12.03 13.34
N SER A 179 -9.17 -11.15 12.97
CA SER A 179 -9.76 -11.12 11.63
C SER A 179 -8.75 -10.65 10.58
N PHE A 180 -9.10 -10.85 9.31
CA PHE A 180 -8.25 -10.41 8.20
C PHE A 180 -8.87 -9.25 7.45
N ALA A 181 -8.01 -8.41 6.87
CA ALA A 181 -8.40 -7.31 6.01
C ALA A 181 -7.41 -7.13 4.86
N ILE A 182 -7.79 -6.34 3.86
CA ILE A 182 -6.94 -5.98 2.73
C ILE A 182 -6.62 -4.48 2.81
N HIS A 183 -5.33 -4.16 2.68
CA HIS A 183 -4.89 -2.80 2.35
C HIS A 183 -4.92 -2.66 0.82
N PRO A 184 -5.84 -1.88 0.25
CA PRO A 184 -6.13 -1.94 -1.18
C PRO A 184 -5.21 -1.09 -2.06
N CYS A 185 -4.27 -0.34 -1.50
CA CYS A 185 -3.38 0.52 -2.27
C CYS A 185 -2.14 0.92 -1.47
N ILE A 186 -1.11 0.07 -1.47
CA ILE A 186 0.21 0.34 -0.87
C ILE A 186 1.03 1.21 -1.81
N GLU A 187 1.06 0.84 -3.09
CA GLU A 187 1.83 1.50 -4.14
C GLU A 187 1.11 1.33 -5.49
N ILE A 188 1.26 2.33 -6.35
CA ILE A 188 0.77 2.28 -7.75
C ILE A 188 1.97 2.32 -8.66
N ASN A 189 2.12 1.29 -9.47
CA ASN A 189 3.23 1.09 -10.40
C ASN A 189 2.73 1.27 -11.84
N MET A 190 3.19 2.29 -12.53
CA MET A 190 2.92 2.55 -13.95
C MET A 190 4.05 1.97 -14.79
N ARG A 191 3.71 1.15 -15.79
CA ARG A 191 4.68 0.37 -16.57
C ARG A 191 4.42 0.49 -18.08
#